data_d17661c368611e553a83b3fc46b9c61c
#
_entry.id   d17661c368611e553a83b3fc46b9c61c
#
_cell.length_a   1.000
_cell.length_b   1.000
_cell.length_c   1.000
_cell.angle_alpha   90.00
_cell.angle_beta   90.00
_cell.angle_gamma   90.00
#
_symmetry.space_group_name_H-M   'P 1'
#
loop_
_entity.id
_entity.type
_entity.pdbx_description
1 polymer ?
#
loop_
_entity_poly.entity_id
_entity_poly.type
_entity_poly.pdbx_seq_one_letter_code
_entity_poly.pdbx_strand_id
1 'polypeptide(L)'
;MPLRQPAEQRIKFYCLCSPQNRHFRLRIQGRPISLRDIITSQRQVLRDYLATISGSAGRLVFSLAYFVILANSLSIADFGLFATASAAGVMVGRILALGFTATLYRIATVKPRLLGTYAAGFLVLTVASLPLIALASVALYLVFFAGDMKVLPFALVITSDAIAWRLTETVIVVNNGLNRFGRAAVILIVSVGIRALAALLFTFHASSDLLTWTVFYLAANSAALVFALLFYCPRQRLRLQSALYWRRLPDALYVAGAEVLFYLQMELDKLLVLALGNPQLAGIYAIIMRLVDLTAIPIRSFSMLLVQRMMRAPEMLNRWKLRLGIEGAIFAVSTLALASLAVILLFYPTLLGRNVAEAAPLVILALAVPGLRNLTEYQADLLFARGQTFIRAVNLGVLALGKAALLSLVLKNFTETRDIILSLNAVFAVLYVLSMVLTYRALARPAKRV
;
A
#
# COMPACT_ATOMS: atom_id res chain seq x y z
N MET A 1 34.30 -43.23 -3.25
CA MET A 1 33.82 -42.50 -4.40
C MET A 1 33.41 -41.10 -3.94
N PRO A 2 34.13 -40.02 -4.28
CA PRO A 2 33.76 -38.67 -3.88
C PRO A 2 32.79 -38.07 -4.89
N LEU A 3 31.67 -37.58 -4.35
CA LEU A 3 30.63 -36.85 -5.09
C LEU A 3 31.17 -35.48 -5.54
N ARG A 4 31.22 -35.28 -6.85
CA ARG A 4 31.55 -34.02 -7.49
C ARG A 4 30.49 -32.96 -7.14
N GLN A 5 30.89 -31.87 -6.47
CA GLN A 5 30.11 -30.64 -6.33
C GLN A 5 30.04 -29.94 -7.70
N PRO A 6 28.88 -29.41 -8.09
CA PRO A 6 28.79 -28.57 -9.29
C PRO A 6 29.41 -27.20 -9.01
N ALA A 7 30.25 -26.75 -9.92
CA ALA A 7 30.99 -25.51 -9.88
C ALA A 7 30.08 -24.27 -9.64
N GLU A 8 30.37 -23.54 -8.57
CA GLU A 8 29.87 -22.19 -8.39
C GLU A 8 30.40 -21.27 -9.50
N GLN A 9 29.49 -20.80 -10.33
CA GLN A 9 29.81 -19.76 -11.30
C GLN A 9 30.02 -18.43 -10.56
N ARG A 10 31.26 -18.15 -10.19
CA ARG A 10 31.70 -16.82 -9.76
C ARG A 10 31.74 -15.91 -10.98
N ILE A 11 30.86 -14.89 -11.02
CA ILE A 11 30.93 -13.79 -11.98
C ILE A 11 32.14 -12.94 -11.59
N LYS A 12 33.26 -13.09 -12.30
CA LYS A 12 34.42 -12.20 -12.17
C LYS A 12 34.23 -11.02 -13.12
N PHE A 13 34.02 -9.84 -12.55
CA PHE A 13 34.12 -8.58 -13.29
C PHE A 13 35.59 -8.20 -13.49
N TYR A 14 36.09 -8.26 -14.72
CA TYR A 14 37.34 -7.66 -15.07
C TYR A 14 37.12 -6.30 -15.71
N CYS A 15 37.52 -5.23 -15.02
CA CYS A 15 37.67 -3.91 -15.64
C CYS A 15 39.03 -3.85 -16.31
N LEU A 16 39.09 -3.93 -17.63
CA LEU A 16 40.25 -3.60 -18.43
C LEU A 16 40.10 -2.16 -18.93
N CYS A 17 40.66 -1.21 -18.21
CA CYS A 17 40.87 0.15 -18.71
C CYS A 17 42.11 0.18 -19.61
N SER A 18 41.91 0.28 -20.93
CA SER A 18 42.95 0.70 -21.89
C SER A 18 42.59 2.09 -22.42
N PRO A 19 43.54 3.05 -22.48
CA PRO A 19 43.25 4.46 -22.78
C PRO A 19 42.90 4.77 -24.23
N GLN A 20 42.79 3.80 -25.12
CA GLN A 20 42.73 4.09 -26.57
C GLN A 20 41.53 3.58 -27.36
N ASN A 21 40.47 2.99 -26.72
CA ASN A 21 39.30 2.59 -27.51
C ASN A 21 37.98 2.91 -26.80
N ARG A 22 37.27 3.88 -27.36
CA ARG A 22 35.90 4.32 -26.90
C ARG A 22 34.78 3.34 -27.28
N HIS A 23 34.98 2.01 -27.20
CA HIS A 23 33.88 1.04 -27.39
C HIS A 23 33.74 0.18 -26.14
N PHE A 24 32.74 0.49 -25.33
CA PHE A 24 32.32 -0.32 -24.21
C PHE A 24 31.71 -1.62 -24.75
N ARG A 25 32.42 -2.75 -24.66
CA ARG A 25 31.86 -4.09 -24.93
C ARG A 25 31.63 -4.83 -23.61
N LEU A 26 30.36 -4.94 -23.18
CA LEU A 26 29.96 -5.85 -22.14
C LEU A 26 29.90 -7.29 -22.69
N ARG A 27 30.72 -8.18 -22.15
CA ARG A 27 30.72 -9.61 -22.51
C ARG A 27 30.13 -10.40 -21.34
N ILE A 28 28.96 -11.01 -21.51
CA ILE A 28 28.41 -12.02 -20.62
C ILE A 28 28.44 -13.35 -21.38
N GLN A 29 29.12 -14.35 -20.83
CA GLN A 29 29.24 -15.71 -21.38
C GLN A 29 29.83 -15.80 -22.82
N GLY A 30 30.88 -15.07 -23.13
CA GLY A 30 31.66 -15.32 -24.36
C GLY A 30 30.96 -14.98 -25.69
N ARG A 31 29.71 -14.52 -25.71
CA ARG A 31 28.99 -14.07 -26.92
C ARG A 31 28.98 -12.54 -27.01
N PRO A 32 29.26 -11.94 -28.19
CA PRO A 32 29.10 -10.51 -28.40
C PRO A 32 27.59 -10.19 -28.27
N ILE A 33 27.27 -9.23 -27.39
CA ILE A 33 25.90 -8.73 -27.27
C ILE A 33 25.58 -7.97 -28.55
N SER A 34 24.60 -8.44 -29.31
CA SER A 34 24.17 -7.76 -30.52
C SER A 34 23.32 -6.54 -30.15
N LEU A 35 23.36 -5.49 -30.99
CA LEU A 35 22.47 -4.33 -30.86
C LEU A 35 20.98 -4.77 -30.76
N ARG A 36 20.63 -5.87 -31.43
CA ARG A 36 19.29 -6.49 -31.33
C ARG A 36 18.98 -6.98 -29.91
N ASP A 37 19.94 -7.59 -29.19
CA ASP A 37 19.70 -8.09 -27.82
C ASP A 37 19.49 -6.94 -26.83
N ILE A 38 20.18 -5.81 -27.04
CA ILE A 38 19.99 -4.57 -26.26
C ILE A 38 18.61 -3.97 -26.55
N ILE A 39 18.21 -3.88 -27.82
CA ILE A 39 16.92 -3.32 -28.24
C ILE A 39 15.76 -4.21 -27.78
N THR A 40 15.88 -5.54 -27.86
CA THR A 40 14.84 -6.48 -27.40
C THR A 40 14.70 -6.47 -25.88
N SER A 41 15.81 -6.39 -25.14
CA SER A 41 15.77 -6.27 -23.66
C SER A 41 15.17 -4.92 -23.22
N GLN A 42 15.50 -3.84 -23.90
CA GLN A 42 14.91 -2.53 -23.65
C GLN A 42 13.42 -2.48 -23.99
N ARG A 43 13.02 -3.13 -25.09
CA ARG A 43 11.60 -3.23 -25.51
C ARG A 43 10.76 -4.03 -24.50
N GLN A 44 11.33 -5.10 -23.93
CA GLN A 44 10.66 -5.90 -22.90
C GLN A 44 10.53 -5.10 -21.59
N VAL A 45 11.58 -4.42 -21.15
CA VAL A 45 11.54 -3.53 -19.98
C VAL A 45 10.53 -2.40 -20.20
N LEU A 46 10.48 -1.81 -21.39
CA LEU A 46 9.51 -0.76 -21.73
C LEU A 46 8.07 -1.32 -21.73
N ARG A 47 7.86 -2.50 -22.27
CA ARG A 47 6.55 -3.17 -22.27
C ARG A 47 6.08 -3.49 -20.85
N ASP A 48 6.96 -4.02 -19.99
CA ASP A 48 6.65 -4.32 -18.60
C ASP A 48 6.37 -3.04 -17.80
N TYR A 49 7.10 -1.98 -18.11
CA TYR A 49 6.89 -0.64 -17.54
C TYR A 49 5.55 -0.03 -17.99
N LEU A 50 5.23 -0.08 -19.28
CA LEU A 50 3.95 0.38 -19.81
C LEU A 50 2.78 -0.45 -19.27
N ALA A 51 2.94 -1.77 -19.10
CA ALA A 51 1.93 -2.63 -18.49
C ALA A 51 1.70 -2.26 -17.02
N THR A 52 2.74 -1.88 -16.30
CA THR A 52 2.63 -1.44 -14.90
C THR A 52 1.95 -0.08 -14.77
N ILE A 53 2.30 0.87 -15.66
CA ILE A 53 1.67 2.21 -15.69
C ILE A 53 0.20 2.12 -16.15
N SER A 54 -0.08 1.37 -17.20
CA SER A 54 -1.47 1.18 -17.67
C SER A 54 -2.32 0.47 -16.62
N GLY A 55 -1.74 -0.48 -15.89
CA GLY A 55 -2.36 -1.12 -14.72
C GLY A 55 -2.70 -0.12 -13.63
N SER A 56 -1.80 0.82 -13.35
CA SER A 56 -2.00 1.87 -12.35
C SER A 56 -3.05 2.89 -12.82
N ALA A 57 -3.05 3.27 -14.10
CA ALA A 57 -4.04 4.18 -14.67
C ALA A 57 -5.44 3.55 -14.71
N GLY A 58 -5.58 2.31 -15.16
CA GLY A 58 -6.85 1.59 -15.15
C GLY A 58 -7.40 1.43 -13.72
N ARG A 59 -6.53 1.10 -12.76
CA ARG A 59 -6.89 1.08 -11.34
C ARG A 59 -7.41 2.43 -10.87
N LEU A 60 -6.77 3.53 -11.27
CA LEU A 60 -7.17 4.87 -10.85
C LEU A 60 -8.58 5.20 -11.32
N VAL A 61 -8.89 4.94 -12.60
CA VAL A 61 -10.21 5.22 -13.19
C VAL A 61 -11.31 4.45 -12.46
N PHE A 62 -11.18 3.12 -12.33
CA PHE A 62 -12.16 2.31 -11.61
C PHE A 62 -12.23 2.64 -10.13
N SER A 63 -11.10 2.99 -9.49
CA SER A 63 -11.07 3.39 -8.09
C SER A 63 -11.76 4.73 -7.84
N LEU A 64 -11.62 5.67 -8.77
CA LEU A 64 -12.33 6.94 -8.72
C LEU A 64 -13.82 6.75 -8.97
N ALA A 65 -14.20 5.97 -9.99
CA ALA A 65 -15.60 5.64 -10.27
C ALA A 65 -16.26 4.96 -9.06
N TYR A 66 -15.61 3.93 -8.48
CA TYR A 66 -16.05 3.27 -7.26
C TYR A 66 -16.28 4.26 -6.12
N PHE A 67 -15.29 5.14 -5.87
CA PHE A 67 -15.38 6.13 -4.80
C PHE A 67 -16.54 7.10 -5.01
N VAL A 68 -16.67 7.67 -6.22
CA VAL A 68 -17.73 8.65 -6.54
C VAL A 68 -19.12 8.02 -6.41
N ILE A 69 -19.30 6.83 -6.98
CA ILE A 69 -20.58 6.13 -6.91
C ILE A 69 -20.95 5.85 -5.46
N LEU A 70 -20.03 5.25 -4.70
CA LEU A 70 -20.31 4.85 -3.32
C LEU A 70 -20.52 6.03 -2.39
N ALA A 71 -19.67 7.07 -2.48
CA ALA A 71 -19.77 8.26 -1.65
C ALA A 71 -21.11 9.00 -1.86
N ASN A 72 -21.76 8.84 -3.03
CA ASN A 72 -23.06 9.46 -3.30
C ASN A 72 -24.25 8.51 -3.10
N SER A 73 -24.02 7.21 -2.91
CA SER A 73 -25.09 6.22 -2.69
C SER A 73 -25.39 6.02 -1.21
N LEU A 74 -24.38 6.20 -0.34
CA LEU A 74 -24.54 6.13 1.11
C LEU A 74 -24.73 7.52 1.72
N SER A 75 -25.26 7.59 2.94
CA SER A 75 -25.14 8.80 3.77
C SER A 75 -23.67 9.07 4.08
N ILE A 76 -23.29 10.33 4.38
CA ILE A 76 -21.89 10.67 4.74
C ILE A 76 -21.48 9.89 6.00
N ALA A 77 -22.38 9.73 6.97
CA ALA A 77 -22.13 8.96 8.18
C ALA A 77 -21.88 7.47 7.86
N ASP A 78 -22.73 6.83 7.03
CA ASP A 78 -22.56 5.44 6.63
C ASP A 78 -21.28 5.23 5.79
N PHE A 79 -20.97 6.20 4.92
CA PHE A 79 -19.70 6.18 4.18
C PHE A 79 -18.50 6.27 5.14
N GLY A 80 -18.58 7.11 6.17
CA GLY A 80 -17.57 7.22 7.22
C GLY A 80 -17.36 5.92 7.99
N LEU A 81 -18.45 5.29 8.44
CA LEU A 81 -18.43 4.00 9.11
C LEU A 81 -17.81 2.91 8.23
N PHE A 82 -18.24 2.83 6.96
CA PHE A 82 -17.70 1.88 6.00
C PHE A 82 -16.20 2.11 5.74
N ALA A 83 -15.79 3.35 5.46
CA ALA A 83 -14.41 3.68 5.15
C ALA A 83 -13.47 3.39 6.33
N THR A 84 -13.94 3.65 7.56
CA THR A 84 -13.19 3.37 8.78
C THR A 84 -13.13 1.87 9.07
N ALA A 85 -14.24 1.13 8.88
CA ALA A 85 -14.25 -0.33 9.02
C ALA A 85 -13.35 -1.02 7.97
N SER A 86 -13.34 -0.50 6.73
CA SER A 86 -12.42 -0.99 5.68
C SER A 86 -10.95 -0.71 6.05
N ALA A 87 -10.63 0.46 6.62
CA ALA A 87 -9.30 0.75 7.12
C ALA A 87 -8.87 -0.24 8.23
N ALA A 88 -9.76 -0.55 9.17
CA ALA A 88 -9.54 -1.58 10.19
C ALA A 88 -9.33 -2.97 9.55
N GLY A 89 -10.14 -3.34 8.55
CA GLY A 89 -10.02 -4.60 7.81
C GLY A 89 -8.67 -4.74 7.10
N VAL A 90 -8.20 -3.68 6.45
CA VAL A 90 -6.88 -3.66 5.80
C VAL A 90 -5.75 -3.82 6.81
N MET A 91 -5.83 -3.18 7.99
CA MET A 91 -4.85 -3.32 9.07
C MET A 91 -4.81 -4.76 9.61
N VAL A 92 -5.97 -5.32 9.97
CA VAL A 92 -6.09 -6.68 10.50
C VAL A 92 -5.65 -7.72 9.46
N GLY A 93 -5.94 -7.47 8.18
CA GLY A 93 -5.52 -8.33 7.07
C GLY A 93 -4.00 -8.54 6.98
N ARG A 94 -3.18 -7.64 7.58
CA ARG A 94 -1.72 -7.83 7.63
C ARG A 94 -1.28 -8.95 8.56
N ILE A 95 -2.17 -9.37 9.48
CA ILE A 95 -1.96 -10.53 10.36
C ILE A 95 -2.16 -11.83 9.59
N LEU A 96 -2.93 -11.85 8.50
CA LEU A 96 -3.26 -13.06 7.74
C LEU A 96 -1.99 -13.79 7.31
N ALA A 97 -1.97 -15.09 7.54
CA ALA A 97 -0.83 -15.97 7.32
C ALA A 97 0.46 -15.51 8.04
N LEU A 98 0.34 -14.69 9.10
CA LEU A 98 1.46 -14.26 9.96
C LEU A 98 2.65 -13.68 9.16
N GLY A 99 2.35 -12.89 8.11
CA GLY A 99 3.37 -12.27 7.24
C GLY A 99 4.01 -13.22 6.20
N PHE A 100 3.57 -14.45 6.07
CA PHE A 100 4.15 -15.44 5.16
C PHE A 100 4.00 -15.06 3.68
N THR A 101 3.15 -14.08 3.35
CA THR A 101 3.03 -13.49 2.02
C THR A 101 4.37 -12.97 1.48
N ALA A 102 5.18 -12.33 2.33
CA ALA A 102 6.51 -11.84 1.93
C ALA A 102 7.48 -12.99 1.64
N THR A 103 7.40 -14.08 2.42
CA THR A 103 8.17 -15.30 2.16
C THR A 103 7.76 -15.93 0.83
N LEU A 104 6.47 -15.98 0.52
CA LEU A 104 5.95 -16.43 -0.77
C LEU A 104 6.50 -15.59 -1.93
N TYR A 105 6.45 -14.26 -1.82
CA TYR A 105 7.01 -13.36 -2.81
C TYR A 105 8.49 -13.65 -3.08
N ARG A 106 9.30 -13.74 -2.01
CA ARG A 106 10.72 -14.04 -2.11
C ARG A 106 10.99 -15.38 -2.80
N ILE A 107 10.22 -16.41 -2.46
CA ILE A 107 10.37 -17.74 -3.07
C ILE A 107 9.91 -17.74 -4.53
N ALA A 108 8.81 -17.05 -4.85
CA ALA A 108 8.35 -16.91 -6.24
C ALA A 108 9.44 -16.25 -7.12
N THR A 109 10.19 -15.28 -6.54
CA THR A 109 11.25 -14.58 -7.27
C THR A 109 12.54 -15.40 -7.40
N VAL A 110 12.99 -16.07 -6.31
CA VAL A 110 14.34 -16.67 -6.25
C VAL A 110 14.32 -18.16 -6.57
N LYS A 111 13.29 -18.91 -6.11
CA LYS A 111 13.19 -20.37 -6.24
C LYS A 111 11.77 -20.81 -6.61
N PRO A 112 11.24 -20.48 -7.80
CA PRO A 112 9.85 -20.76 -8.19
C PRO A 112 9.43 -22.22 -8.08
N ARG A 113 10.40 -23.15 -8.17
CA ARG A 113 10.15 -24.61 -8.05
C ARG A 113 9.65 -25.02 -6.65
N LEU A 114 9.93 -24.23 -5.61
CA LEU A 114 9.48 -24.47 -4.24
C LEU A 114 8.15 -23.79 -3.91
N LEU A 115 7.57 -23.06 -4.87
CA LEU A 115 6.36 -22.27 -4.64
C LEU A 115 5.21 -23.13 -4.08
N GLY A 116 5.01 -24.35 -4.58
CA GLY A 116 3.97 -25.25 -4.08
C GLY A 116 4.13 -25.65 -2.61
N THR A 117 5.36 -25.85 -2.13
CA THR A 117 5.65 -26.12 -0.72
C THR A 117 5.32 -24.90 0.15
N TYR A 118 5.76 -23.73 -0.28
CA TYR A 118 5.49 -22.48 0.48
C TYR A 118 4.03 -22.03 0.39
N ALA A 119 3.34 -22.32 -0.73
CA ALA A 119 1.91 -22.09 -0.85
C ALA A 119 1.10 -22.95 0.14
N ALA A 120 1.50 -24.23 0.33
CA ALA A 120 0.90 -25.06 1.36
C ALA A 120 1.12 -24.49 2.78
N GLY A 121 2.32 -24.00 3.08
CA GLY A 121 2.62 -23.33 4.35
C GLY A 121 1.79 -22.05 4.53
N PHE A 122 1.65 -21.26 3.48
CA PHE A 122 0.79 -20.07 3.51
C PHE A 122 -0.67 -20.42 3.84
N LEU A 123 -1.23 -21.47 3.24
CA LEU A 123 -2.60 -21.91 3.54
C LEU A 123 -2.75 -22.39 4.99
N VAL A 124 -1.80 -23.18 5.50
CA VAL A 124 -1.81 -23.61 6.90
C VAL A 124 -1.76 -22.43 7.85
N LEU A 125 -0.84 -21.48 7.62
CA LEU A 125 -0.70 -20.29 8.45
C LEU A 125 -1.88 -19.33 8.28
N THR A 126 -2.55 -19.30 7.13
CA THR A 126 -3.81 -18.57 6.93
C THR A 126 -4.86 -19.09 7.90
N VAL A 127 -5.10 -20.40 7.92
CA VAL A 127 -6.09 -21.00 8.85
C VAL A 127 -5.67 -20.77 10.31
N ALA A 128 -4.39 -20.97 10.64
CA ALA A 128 -3.87 -20.77 11.99
C ALA A 128 -3.96 -19.32 12.48
N SER A 129 -3.98 -18.34 11.59
CA SER A 129 -4.10 -16.91 11.93
C SER A 129 -5.54 -16.43 12.09
N LEU A 130 -6.56 -17.19 11.67
CA LEU A 130 -7.96 -16.77 11.76
C LEU A 130 -8.42 -16.44 13.19
N PRO A 131 -8.09 -17.23 14.24
CA PRO A 131 -8.44 -16.85 15.61
C PRO A 131 -7.84 -15.52 16.06
N LEU A 132 -6.59 -15.23 15.65
CA LEU A 132 -5.93 -13.97 15.97
C LEU A 132 -6.59 -12.79 15.24
N ILE A 133 -6.99 -12.98 13.98
CA ILE A 133 -7.75 -12.01 13.20
C ILE A 133 -9.11 -11.75 13.88
N ALA A 134 -9.82 -12.79 14.29
CA ALA A 134 -11.09 -12.65 14.99
C ALA A 134 -10.94 -11.86 16.31
N LEU A 135 -9.92 -12.21 17.13
CA LEU A 135 -9.64 -11.51 18.38
C LEU A 135 -9.31 -10.03 18.13
N ALA A 136 -8.42 -9.73 17.18
CA ALA A 136 -8.06 -8.36 16.82
C ALA A 136 -9.27 -7.58 16.28
N SER A 137 -10.15 -8.21 15.51
CA SER A 137 -11.37 -7.61 14.99
C SER A 137 -12.37 -7.29 16.09
N VAL A 138 -12.57 -8.20 17.05
CA VAL A 138 -13.43 -7.96 18.22
C VAL A 138 -12.86 -6.81 19.06
N ALA A 139 -11.56 -6.77 19.31
CA ALA A 139 -10.94 -5.69 20.05
C ALA A 139 -11.13 -4.33 19.36
N LEU A 140 -10.91 -4.25 18.04
CA LEU A 140 -11.16 -3.03 17.26
C LEU A 140 -12.64 -2.63 17.27
N TYR A 141 -13.55 -3.60 17.14
CA TYR A 141 -14.99 -3.33 17.22
C TYR A 141 -15.36 -2.69 18.55
N LEU A 142 -14.97 -3.31 19.66
CA LEU A 142 -15.31 -2.83 21.00
C LEU A 142 -14.73 -1.44 21.30
N VAL A 143 -13.53 -1.15 20.79
CA VAL A 143 -12.87 0.13 21.06
C VAL A 143 -13.38 1.26 20.16
N PHE A 144 -13.70 0.97 18.88
CA PHE A 144 -13.90 2.04 17.89
C PHE A 144 -15.30 2.05 17.27
N PHE A 145 -16.09 0.98 17.33
CA PHE A 145 -17.33 0.85 16.55
C PHE A 145 -18.57 0.49 17.36
N ALA A 146 -18.43 0.04 18.61
CA ALA A 146 -19.53 -0.53 19.38
C ALA A 146 -20.72 0.44 19.60
N GLY A 147 -20.44 1.76 19.59
CA GLY A 147 -21.48 2.81 19.73
C GLY A 147 -22.20 3.17 18.44
N ASP A 148 -21.53 3.02 17.29
CA ASP A 148 -21.97 3.65 16.04
C ASP A 148 -22.33 2.64 14.94
N MET A 149 -21.81 1.40 15.00
CA MET A 149 -21.97 0.42 13.94
C MET A 149 -22.42 -0.93 14.49
N LYS A 150 -23.41 -1.57 13.83
CA LYS A 150 -23.82 -2.93 14.18
C LYS A 150 -22.71 -3.94 13.89
N VAL A 151 -22.67 -5.05 14.67
CA VAL A 151 -21.64 -6.11 14.53
C VAL A 151 -21.63 -6.73 13.14
N LEU A 152 -22.80 -6.98 12.55
CA LEU A 152 -22.92 -7.69 11.27
C LEU A 152 -22.29 -6.91 10.11
N PRO A 153 -22.61 -5.63 9.83
CA PRO A 153 -21.92 -4.84 8.79
C PRO A 153 -20.42 -4.79 9.02
N PHE A 154 -19.98 -4.58 10.28
CA PHE A 154 -18.54 -4.56 10.59
C PHE A 154 -17.87 -5.89 10.25
N ALA A 155 -18.44 -7.03 10.67
CA ALA A 155 -17.88 -8.35 10.40
C ALA A 155 -17.80 -8.65 8.89
N LEU A 156 -18.81 -8.24 8.10
CA LEU A 156 -18.81 -8.40 6.65
C LEU A 156 -17.68 -7.59 5.98
N VAL A 157 -17.44 -6.34 6.42
CA VAL A 157 -16.34 -5.51 5.91
C VAL A 157 -14.99 -6.11 6.29
N ILE A 158 -14.80 -6.50 7.56
CA ILE A 158 -13.55 -7.13 8.00
C ILE A 158 -13.28 -8.42 7.22
N THR A 159 -14.26 -9.30 7.05
CA THR A 159 -14.12 -10.54 6.28
C THR A 159 -13.74 -10.22 4.82
N SER A 160 -14.36 -9.19 4.25
CA SER A 160 -14.07 -8.75 2.90
C SER A 160 -12.62 -8.29 2.72
N ASP A 161 -12.12 -7.42 3.61
CA ASP A 161 -10.80 -6.80 3.46
C ASP A 161 -9.68 -7.66 4.06
N ALA A 162 -9.87 -8.21 5.27
CA ALA A 162 -8.84 -8.98 5.94
C ALA A 162 -8.65 -10.38 5.35
N ILE A 163 -9.68 -10.97 4.73
CA ILE A 163 -9.60 -12.32 4.16
C ILE A 163 -9.68 -12.27 2.63
N ALA A 164 -10.82 -11.89 2.05
CA ALA A 164 -11.03 -12.01 0.61
C ALA A 164 -10.05 -11.13 -0.20
N TRP A 165 -9.93 -9.86 0.16
CA TRP A 165 -9.00 -8.96 -0.51
C TRP A 165 -7.53 -9.35 -0.24
N ARG A 166 -7.16 -9.71 0.98
CA ARG A 166 -5.78 -10.09 1.32
C ARG A 166 -5.33 -11.35 0.59
N LEU A 167 -6.20 -12.33 0.40
CA LEU A 167 -5.92 -13.51 -0.42
C LEU A 167 -5.75 -13.13 -1.91
N THR A 168 -6.61 -12.26 -2.44
CA THR A 168 -6.48 -11.72 -3.80
C THR A 168 -5.14 -10.98 -3.98
N GLU A 169 -4.78 -10.12 -3.03
CA GLU A 169 -3.49 -9.42 -3.00
C GLU A 169 -2.31 -10.40 -3.00
N THR A 170 -2.42 -11.53 -2.28
CA THR A 170 -1.38 -12.56 -2.28
C THR A 170 -1.18 -13.18 -3.67
N VAL A 171 -2.25 -13.44 -4.42
CA VAL A 171 -2.15 -13.92 -5.81
C VAL A 171 -1.45 -12.88 -6.71
N ILE A 172 -1.75 -11.57 -6.51
CA ILE A 172 -1.07 -10.47 -7.21
C ILE A 172 0.43 -10.48 -6.90
N VAL A 173 0.79 -10.55 -5.61
CA VAL A 173 2.17 -10.56 -5.12
C VAL A 173 2.95 -11.76 -5.68
N VAL A 174 2.36 -12.94 -5.71
CA VAL A 174 2.98 -14.15 -6.29
C VAL A 174 3.23 -13.99 -7.78
N ASN A 175 2.26 -13.44 -8.54
CA ASN A 175 2.46 -13.17 -9.97
C ASN A 175 3.57 -12.14 -10.21
N ASN A 176 3.67 -11.10 -9.39
CA ASN A 176 4.78 -10.14 -9.43
C ASN A 176 6.12 -10.84 -9.16
N GLY A 177 6.20 -11.71 -8.15
CA GLY A 177 7.39 -12.52 -7.86
C GLY A 177 7.81 -13.45 -9.01
N LEU A 178 6.86 -13.92 -9.79
CA LEU A 178 7.10 -14.73 -10.99
C LEU A 178 7.41 -13.90 -12.24
N ASN A 179 7.62 -12.59 -12.12
CA ASN A 179 7.79 -11.62 -13.21
C ASN A 179 6.59 -11.59 -14.20
N ARG A 180 5.39 -11.92 -13.74
CA ARG A 180 4.14 -11.88 -14.52
C ARG A 180 3.36 -10.61 -14.26
N PHE A 181 4.01 -9.45 -14.39
CA PHE A 181 3.44 -8.13 -14.03
C PHE A 181 2.13 -7.81 -14.74
N GLY A 182 1.99 -8.19 -16.03
CA GLY A 182 0.74 -8.02 -16.78
C GLY A 182 -0.44 -8.78 -16.15
N ARG A 183 -0.22 -10.02 -15.67
CA ARG A 183 -1.26 -10.80 -14.98
C ARG A 183 -1.64 -10.17 -13.63
N ALA A 184 -0.65 -9.71 -12.87
CA ALA A 184 -0.88 -8.99 -11.62
C ALA A 184 -1.70 -7.71 -11.85
N ALA A 185 -1.39 -6.95 -12.90
CA ALA A 185 -2.12 -5.75 -13.29
C ALA A 185 -3.59 -6.07 -13.66
N VAL A 186 -3.82 -7.12 -14.44
CA VAL A 186 -5.19 -7.55 -14.81
C VAL A 186 -6.00 -7.93 -13.56
N ILE A 187 -5.44 -8.74 -12.65
CA ILE A 187 -6.13 -9.08 -11.39
C ILE A 187 -6.52 -7.81 -10.64
N LEU A 188 -5.59 -6.86 -10.51
CA LEU A 188 -5.81 -5.62 -9.79
C LEU A 188 -6.91 -4.77 -10.44
N ILE A 189 -6.87 -4.57 -11.76
CA ILE A 189 -7.86 -3.77 -12.51
C ILE A 189 -9.23 -4.42 -12.42
N VAL A 190 -9.33 -5.74 -12.68
CA VAL A 190 -10.59 -6.48 -12.65
C VAL A 190 -11.18 -6.46 -11.23
N SER A 191 -10.38 -6.66 -10.19
CA SER A 191 -10.86 -6.60 -8.81
C SER A 191 -11.46 -5.24 -8.45
N VAL A 192 -10.81 -4.14 -8.85
CA VAL A 192 -11.35 -2.79 -8.61
C VAL A 192 -12.56 -2.52 -9.50
N GLY A 193 -12.56 -3.03 -10.74
CA GLY A 193 -13.71 -2.97 -11.67
C GLY A 193 -14.94 -3.69 -11.12
N ILE A 194 -14.76 -4.89 -10.54
CA ILE A 194 -15.86 -5.64 -9.89
C ILE A 194 -16.44 -4.83 -8.72
N ARG A 195 -15.59 -4.17 -7.91
CA ARG A 195 -16.07 -3.28 -6.84
C ARG A 195 -16.84 -2.07 -7.38
N ALA A 196 -16.36 -1.45 -8.46
CA ALA A 196 -17.05 -0.34 -9.11
C ALA A 196 -18.41 -0.79 -9.69
N LEU A 197 -18.47 -1.97 -10.30
CA LEU A 197 -19.71 -2.58 -10.78
C LEU A 197 -20.67 -2.89 -9.61
N ALA A 198 -20.17 -3.45 -8.51
CA ALA A 198 -20.99 -3.71 -7.32
C ALA A 198 -21.55 -2.40 -6.73
N ALA A 199 -20.76 -1.33 -6.68
CA ALA A 199 -21.24 -0.02 -6.26
C ALA A 199 -22.31 0.52 -7.22
N LEU A 200 -22.14 0.34 -8.52
CA LEU A 200 -23.15 0.72 -9.52
C LEU A 200 -24.43 -0.10 -9.36
N LEU A 201 -24.34 -1.40 -9.18
CA LEU A 201 -25.50 -2.25 -8.95
C LEU A 201 -26.23 -1.89 -7.65
N PHE A 202 -25.49 -1.51 -6.61
CA PHE A 202 -26.05 -1.04 -5.35
C PHE A 202 -26.90 0.21 -5.53
N THR A 203 -26.59 1.13 -6.46
CA THR A 203 -27.40 2.33 -6.71
C THR A 203 -28.81 2.00 -7.25
N PHE A 204 -29.01 0.83 -7.84
CA PHE A 204 -30.32 0.37 -8.33
C PHE A 204 -31.10 -0.42 -7.27
N HIS A 205 -30.49 -0.68 -6.11
CA HIS A 205 -31.17 -1.39 -5.03
C HIS A 205 -32.08 -0.44 -4.24
N ALA A 206 -33.26 -0.93 -3.83
CA ALA A 206 -34.28 -0.11 -3.17
C ALA A 206 -33.84 0.42 -1.78
N SER A 207 -32.98 -0.31 -1.06
CA SER A 207 -32.41 0.10 0.23
C SER A 207 -30.97 0.57 0.07
N SER A 208 -30.71 1.83 0.43
CA SER A 208 -29.36 2.43 0.40
C SER A 208 -28.71 2.39 1.78
N ASP A 209 -28.93 1.30 2.56
CA ASP A 209 -28.40 1.14 3.91
C ASP A 209 -26.99 0.51 3.92
N LEU A 210 -26.28 0.76 5.01
CA LEU A 210 -24.91 0.27 5.20
C LEU A 210 -24.81 -1.26 5.16
N LEU A 211 -25.81 -1.97 5.73
CA LEU A 211 -25.80 -3.43 5.75
C LEU A 211 -25.87 -4.00 4.33
N THR A 212 -26.81 -3.52 3.51
CA THR A 212 -26.94 -3.95 2.11
C THR A 212 -25.65 -3.69 1.35
N TRP A 213 -25.05 -2.51 1.51
CA TRP A 213 -23.77 -2.23 0.89
C TRP A 213 -22.67 -3.21 1.29
N THR A 214 -22.54 -3.55 2.59
CA THR A 214 -21.49 -4.47 3.06
C THR A 214 -21.63 -5.88 2.49
N VAL A 215 -22.86 -6.33 2.20
CA VAL A 215 -23.12 -7.60 1.51
C VAL A 215 -22.63 -7.53 0.06
N PHE A 216 -22.98 -6.45 -0.69
CA PHE A 216 -22.46 -6.23 -2.04
C PHE A 216 -20.94 -6.17 -2.06
N TYR A 217 -20.33 -5.52 -1.07
CA TYR A 217 -18.89 -5.38 -0.94
C TYR A 217 -18.18 -6.72 -0.69
N LEU A 218 -18.71 -7.55 0.19
CA LEU A 218 -18.21 -8.91 0.43
C LEU A 218 -18.36 -9.78 -0.82
N ALA A 219 -19.52 -9.74 -1.48
CA ALA A 219 -19.76 -10.47 -2.72
C ALA A 219 -18.76 -10.07 -3.82
N ALA A 220 -18.52 -8.75 -3.98
CA ALA A 220 -17.56 -8.23 -4.96
C ALA A 220 -16.13 -8.69 -4.70
N ASN A 221 -15.66 -8.61 -3.44
CA ASN A 221 -14.31 -9.06 -3.08
C ASN A 221 -14.17 -10.59 -3.18
N SER A 222 -15.23 -11.34 -2.84
CA SER A 222 -15.26 -12.80 -3.01
C SER A 222 -15.23 -13.18 -4.49
N ALA A 223 -15.99 -12.51 -5.35
CA ALA A 223 -15.96 -12.71 -6.80
C ALA A 223 -14.57 -12.39 -7.37
N ALA A 224 -13.93 -11.31 -6.92
CA ALA A 224 -12.56 -10.96 -7.30
C ALA A 224 -11.55 -12.03 -6.87
N LEU A 225 -11.69 -12.58 -5.66
CA LEU A 225 -10.88 -13.69 -5.17
C LEU A 225 -11.06 -14.95 -6.03
N VAL A 226 -12.30 -15.33 -6.29
CA VAL A 226 -12.61 -16.51 -7.15
C VAL A 226 -12.01 -16.32 -8.54
N PHE A 227 -12.17 -15.13 -9.14
CA PHE A 227 -11.54 -14.80 -10.43
C PHE A 227 -10.00 -14.95 -10.37
N ALA A 228 -9.35 -14.40 -9.33
CA ALA A 228 -7.91 -14.48 -9.17
C ALA A 228 -7.42 -15.92 -9.00
N LEU A 229 -8.14 -16.74 -8.21
CA LEU A 229 -7.80 -18.14 -7.96
C LEU A 229 -7.98 -19.03 -9.20
N LEU A 230 -9.09 -18.87 -9.91
CA LEU A 230 -9.41 -19.72 -11.07
C LEU A 230 -8.48 -19.46 -12.27
N PHE A 231 -8.21 -18.19 -12.58
CA PHE A 231 -7.53 -17.79 -13.81
C PHE A 231 -6.04 -17.48 -13.65
N TYR A 232 -5.61 -17.07 -12.46
CA TYR A 232 -4.27 -16.51 -12.27
C TYR A 232 -3.46 -17.15 -11.14
N CYS A 233 -4.06 -18.01 -10.31
CA CYS A 233 -3.31 -18.75 -9.30
C CYS A 233 -2.38 -19.76 -9.96
N PRO A 234 -1.07 -19.75 -9.67
CA PRO A 234 -0.14 -20.74 -10.23
C PRO A 234 -0.49 -22.15 -9.76
N ARG A 235 -0.86 -23.01 -10.71
CA ARG A 235 -1.16 -24.42 -10.43
C ARG A 235 0.14 -25.16 -10.12
N GLN A 236 0.35 -25.49 -8.85
CA GLN A 236 1.51 -26.26 -8.38
C GLN A 236 1.08 -27.31 -7.37
N ARG A 237 1.80 -28.43 -7.36
CA ARG A 237 1.55 -29.49 -6.37
C ARG A 237 1.90 -28.97 -4.98
N LEU A 238 0.90 -28.92 -4.10
CA LEU A 238 1.08 -28.56 -2.71
C LEU A 238 1.82 -29.69 -1.97
N ARG A 239 2.87 -29.31 -1.23
CA ARG A 239 3.65 -30.25 -0.42
C ARG A 239 3.78 -29.68 0.99
N LEU A 240 3.26 -30.40 1.98
CA LEU A 240 3.34 -29.99 3.37
C LEU A 240 4.73 -30.29 3.94
N GLN A 241 5.38 -29.29 4.52
CA GLN A 241 6.67 -29.40 5.22
C GLN A 241 6.66 -28.52 6.49
N SER A 242 6.05 -29.02 7.56
CA SER A 242 5.87 -28.27 8.82
C SER A 242 7.18 -27.72 9.40
N ALA A 243 8.24 -28.50 9.41
CA ALA A 243 9.56 -28.08 9.92
C ALA A 243 10.11 -26.83 9.19
N LEU A 244 9.84 -26.72 7.87
CA LEU A 244 10.24 -25.56 7.08
C LEU A 244 9.47 -24.30 7.50
N TYR A 245 8.17 -24.45 7.80
CA TYR A 245 7.31 -23.31 8.17
C TYR A 245 7.69 -22.77 9.53
N TRP A 246 7.89 -23.63 10.53
CA TRP A 246 8.38 -23.24 11.84
C TRP A 246 9.73 -22.53 11.78
N ARG A 247 10.66 -23.02 10.96
CA ARG A 247 11.97 -22.36 10.78
C ARG A 247 11.87 -20.97 10.16
N ARG A 248 10.85 -20.71 9.31
CA ARG A 248 10.65 -19.43 8.63
C ARG A 248 9.68 -18.49 9.35
N LEU A 249 8.97 -18.98 10.34
CA LEU A 249 7.97 -18.23 11.08
C LEU A 249 8.53 -16.96 11.75
N PRO A 250 9.71 -16.96 12.42
CA PRO A 250 10.26 -15.75 13.03
C PRO A 250 10.48 -14.62 12.01
N ASP A 251 11.06 -14.95 10.84
CA ASP A 251 11.25 -13.98 9.74
C ASP A 251 9.91 -13.42 9.26
N ALA A 252 8.90 -14.28 9.11
CA ALA A 252 7.57 -13.89 8.67
C ALA A 252 6.87 -12.99 9.69
N LEU A 253 6.92 -13.32 10.97
CA LEU A 253 6.36 -12.51 12.06
C LEU A 253 7.00 -11.12 12.14
N TYR A 254 8.31 -11.03 11.95
CA TYR A 254 9.00 -9.74 11.89
C TYR A 254 8.46 -8.87 10.75
N VAL A 255 8.24 -9.46 9.56
CA VAL A 255 7.68 -8.75 8.41
C VAL A 255 6.22 -8.37 8.67
N ALA A 256 5.42 -9.28 9.25
CA ALA A 256 4.03 -8.98 9.65
C ALA A 256 3.96 -7.79 10.59
N GLY A 257 4.78 -7.78 11.64
CA GLY A 257 4.86 -6.67 12.59
C GLY A 257 5.20 -5.34 11.91
N ALA A 258 6.18 -5.34 11.00
CA ALA A 258 6.54 -4.15 10.24
C ALA A 258 5.41 -3.67 9.30
N GLU A 259 4.68 -4.60 8.65
CA GLU A 259 3.50 -4.27 7.84
C GLU A 259 2.37 -3.71 8.71
N VAL A 260 2.08 -4.32 9.86
CA VAL A 260 1.04 -3.83 10.80
C VAL A 260 1.38 -2.40 11.24
N LEU A 261 2.61 -2.12 11.65
CA LEU A 261 3.04 -0.78 12.05
C LEU A 261 2.91 0.23 10.90
N PHE A 262 3.24 -0.17 9.67
CA PHE A 262 3.07 0.68 8.50
C PHE A 262 1.58 1.04 8.28
N TYR A 263 0.69 0.04 8.29
CA TYR A 263 -0.74 0.29 8.08
C TYR A 263 -1.40 0.97 9.28
N LEU A 264 -0.92 0.74 10.49
CA LEU A 264 -1.34 1.50 11.67
C LEU A 264 -1.01 2.99 11.49
N GLN A 265 0.20 3.31 11.06
CA GLN A 265 0.59 4.70 10.79
C GLN A 265 -0.26 5.32 9.66
N MET A 266 -0.66 4.52 8.66
CA MET A 266 -1.44 5.01 7.52
C MET A 266 -2.92 5.21 7.82
N GLU A 267 -3.56 4.32 8.59
CA GLU A 267 -5.01 4.20 8.70
C GLU A 267 -5.58 4.56 10.08
N LEU A 268 -4.73 4.70 11.13
CA LEU A 268 -5.17 4.96 12.51
C LEU A 268 -5.95 6.26 12.66
N ASP A 269 -5.67 7.26 11.85
CA ASP A 269 -6.36 8.55 11.83
C ASP A 269 -7.86 8.40 11.62
N LYS A 270 -8.30 7.54 10.69
CA LYS A 270 -9.72 7.29 10.42
C LYS A 270 -10.43 6.69 11.65
N LEU A 271 -9.77 5.74 12.32
CA LEU A 271 -10.29 5.13 13.54
C LEU A 271 -10.44 6.14 14.67
N LEU A 272 -9.45 7.02 14.84
CA LEU A 272 -9.49 8.05 15.88
C LEU A 272 -10.53 9.12 15.60
N VAL A 273 -10.71 9.53 14.34
CA VAL A 273 -11.73 10.49 13.95
C VAL A 273 -13.13 9.94 14.19
N LEU A 274 -13.36 8.65 13.98
CA LEU A 274 -14.63 8.01 14.33
C LEU A 274 -14.82 7.95 15.84
N ALA A 275 -13.85 7.42 16.59
CA ALA A 275 -14.01 7.13 18.02
C ALA A 275 -14.06 8.38 18.91
N LEU A 276 -13.37 9.46 18.54
CA LEU A 276 -13.30 10.71 19.31
C LEU A 276 -14.18 11.82 18.71
N GLY A 277 -14.63 11.65 17.49
CA GLY A 277 -15.54 12.54 16.79
C GLY A 277 -16.94 11.91 16.66
N ASN A 278 -17.38 11.76 15.43
CA ASN A 278 -18.67 11.12 15.10
C ASN A 278 -18.63 10.55 13.67
N PRO A 279 -19.61 9.71 13.27
CA PRO A 279 -19.66 9.13 11.93
C PRO A 279 -19.70 10.15 10.78
N GLN A 280 -20.36 11.30 10.97
CA GLN A 280 -20.41 12.37 9.97
C GLN A 280 -19.02 12.98 9.71
N LEU A 281 -18.28 13.31 10.78
CA LEU A 281 -16.91 13.81 10.70
C LEU A 281 -16.00 12.76 10.06
N ALA A 282 -16.15 11.48 10.42
CA ALA A 282 -15.39 10.37 9.83
C ALA A 282 -15.66 10.26 8.33
N GLY A 283 -16.90 10.50 7.88
CA GLY A 283 -17.26 10.52 6.46
C GLY A 283 -16.59 11.66 5.70
N ILE A 284 -16.68 12.88 6.20
CA ILE A 284 -16.01 14.05 5.62
C ILE A 284 -14.50 13.84 5.58
N TYR A 285 -13.92 13.37 6.68
CA TYR A 285 -12.49 13.05 6.78
C TYR A 285 -12.08 11.99 5.74
N ALA A 286 -12.86 10.92 5.61
CA ALA A 286 -12.60 9.84 4.66
C ALA A 286 -12.65 10.33 3.19
N ILE A 287 -13.60 11.22 2.86
CA ILE A 287 -13.68 11.86 1.53
C ILE A 287 -12.41 12.69 1.27
N ILE A 288 -12.04 13.59 2.19
CA ILE A 288 -10.84 14.44 2.04
C ILE A 288 -9.58 13.58 1.91
N MET A 289 -9.40 12.58 2.78
CA MET A 289 -8.22 11.71 2.72
C MET A 289 -8.20 10.85 1.45
N ARG A 290 -9.37 10.52 0.90
CA ARG A 290 -9.44 9.84 -0.41
C ARG A 290 -8.96 10.73 -1.56
N LEU A 291 -9.33 12.01 -1.55
CA LEU A 291 -8.83 12.99 -2.51
C LEU A 291 -7.31 13.21 -2.36
N VAL A 292 -6.81 13.27 -1.12
CA VAL A 292 -5.37 13.29 -0.81
C VAL A 292 -4.67 12.04 -1.38
N ASP A 293 -5.22 10.84 -1.18
CA ASP A 293 -4.64 9.59 -1.70
C ASP A 293 -4.59 9.53 -3.24
N LEU A 294 -5.54 10.15 -3.93
CA LEU A 294 -5.51 10.24 -5.39
C LEU A 294 -4.30 11.03 -5.89
N THR A 295 -3.92 12.11 -5.20
CA THR A 295 -2.72 12.90 -5.54
C THR A 295 -1.42 12.15 -5.26
N ALA A 296 -1.43 11.17 -4.36
CA ALA A 296 -0.26 10.38 -3.98
C ALA A 296 0.14 9.31 -5.03
N ILE A 297 -0.78 8.89 -5.91
CA ILE A 297 -0.53 7.78 -6.86
C ILE A 297 0.68 8.04 -7.77
N PRO A 298 0.80 9.20 -8.47
CA PRO A 298 1.99 9.48 -9.29
C PRO A 298 3.27 9.59 -8.45
N ILE A 299 3.16 10.14 -7.23
CA ILE A 299 4.30 10.30 -6.32
C ILE A 299 4.82 8.93 -5.86
N ARG A 300 3.94 8.00 -5.48
CA ARG A 300 4.35 6.64 -5.07
C ARG A 300 5.05 5.89 -6.21
N SER A 301 4.58 6.06 -7.45
CA SER A 301 5.23 5.48 -8.63
C SER A 301 6.64 6.06 -8.84
N PHE A 302 6.80 7.38 -8.68
CA PHE A 302 8.08 8.05 -8.75
C PHE A 302 9.02 7.62 -7.61
N SER A 303 8.53 7.58 -6.36
CA SER A 303 9.30 7.16 -5.19
C SER A 303 9.82 5.73 -5.34
N MET A 304 9.02 4.81 -5.88
CA MET A 304 9.44 3.43 -6.16
C MET A 304 10.65 3.36 -7.11
N LEU A 305 10.63 4.14 -8.19
CA LEU A 305 11.76 4.21 -9.13
C LEU A 305 13.00 4.85 -8.50
N LEU A 306 12.78 5.89 -7.70
CA LEU A 306 13.84 6.60 -7.01
C LEU A 306 14.54 5.71 -5.97
N VAL A 307 13.77 4.95 -5.18
CA VAL A 307 14.29 3.96 -4.23
C VAL A 307 15.15 2.91 -4.94
N GLN A 308 14.70 2.38 -6.07
CA GLN A 308 15.50 1.44 -6.86
C GLN A 308 16.83 2.04 -7.33
N ARG A 309 16.82 3.32 -7.77
CA ARG A 309 18.06 4.03 -8.15
C ARG A 309 18.98 4.25 -6.96
N MET A 310 18.43 4.63 -5.81
CA MET A 310 19.19 4.84 -4.57
C MET A 310 19.81 3.54 -4.04
N MET A 311 19.14 2.40 -4.18
CA MET A 311 19.70 1.09 -3.85
C MET A 311 20.91 0.73 -4.72
N ARG A 312 20.89 1.14 -6.02
CA ARG A 312 21.98 0.89 -6.96
C ARG A 312 23.13 1.89 -6.82
N ALA A 313 22.83 3.11 -6.38
CA ALA A 313 23.79 4.20 -6.21
C ALA A 313 23.65 4.83 -4.81
N PRO A 314 24.15 4.17 -3.75
CA PRO A 314 23.99 4.64 -2.36
C PRO A 314 24.60 6.03 -2.11
N GLU A 315 25.53 6.48 -2.94
CA GLU A 315 26.13 7.81 -2.88
C GLU A 315 25.10 8.94 -3.04
N MET A 316 23.98 8.68 -3.74
CA MET A 316 22.88 9.63 -3.85
C MET A 316 22.28 9.97 -2.50
N LEU A 317 22.25 9.00 -1.57
CA LEU A 317 21.73 9.19 -0.21
C LEU A 317 22.58 10.16 0.62
N ASN A 318 23.84 10.38 0.26
CA ASN A 318 24.74 11.30 0.97
C ASN A 318 24.65 12.77 0.47
N ARG A 319 24.02 13.01 -0.70
CA ARG A 319 23.89 14.36 -1.29
C ARG A 319 22.68 15.10 -0.72
N TRP A 320 22.89 15.87 0.36
CA TRP A 320 21.81 16.58 1.06
C TRP A 320 21.02 17.54 0.17
N LYS A 321 21.67 18.28 -0.75
CA LYS A 321 21.01 19.18 -1.71
C LYS A 321 20.04 18.42 -2.64
N LEU A 322 20.46 17.24 -3.11
CA LEU A 322 19.60 16.39 -3.95
C LEU A 322 18.37 15.91 -3.17
N ARG A 323 18.56 15.47 -1.91
CA ARG A 323 17.45 15.04 -1.06
C ARG A 323 16.45 16.16 -0.80
N LEU A 324 16.95 17.34 -0.44
CA LEU A 324 16.11 18.52 -0.21
C LEU A 324 15.35 18.93 -1.49
N GLY A 325 16.01 18.86 -2.66
CA GLY A 325 15.35 19.11 -3.95
C GLY A 325 14.25 18.10 -4.25
N ILE A 326 14.46 16.81 -3.95
CA ILE A 326 13.45 15.76 -4.12
C ILE A 326 12.29 15.97 -3.14
N GLU A 327 12.56 16.27 -1.86
CA GLU A 327 11.53 16.55 -0.88
C GLU A 327 10.71 17.78 -1.26
N GLY A 328 11.36 18.86 -1.70
CA GLY A 328 10.69 20.04 -2.22
C GLY A 328 9.80 19.75 -3.43
N ALA A 329 10.28 18.92 -4.36
CA ALA A 329 9.50 18.51 -5.52
C ALA A 329 8.28 17.64 -5.13
N ILE A 330 8.46 16.67 -4.22
CA ILE A 330 7.35 15.83 -3.71
C ILE A 330 6.28 16.70 -3.04
N PHE A 331 6.71 17.62 -2.16
CA PHE A 331 5.79 18.54 -1.49
C PHE A 331 5.04 19.41 -2.49
N ALA A 332 5.75 20.09 -3.39
CA ALA A 332 5.16 21.01 -4.36
C ALA A 332 4.17 20.28 -5.29
N VAL A 333 4.56 19.15 -5.88
CA VAL A 333 3.70 18.39 -6.81
C VAL A 333 2.45 17.88 -6.09
N SER A 334 2.58 17.35 -4.88
CA SER A 334 1.45 16.84 -4.11
C SER A 334 0.48 17.95 -3.72
N THR A 335 1.00 19.07 -3.22
CA THR A 335 0.19 20.22 -2.81
C THR A 335 -0.49 20.88 -4.01
N LEU A 336 0.23 21.08 -5.12
CA LEU A 336 -0.33 21.65 -6.36
C LEU A 336 -1.42 20.74 -6.95
N ALA A 337 -1.25 19.42 -6.90
CA ALA A 337 -2.26 18.48 -7.38
C ALA A 337 -3.56 18.59 -6.56
N LEU A 338 -3.47 18.66 -5.22
CA LEU A 338 -4.67 18.86 -4.39
C LEU A 338 -5.24 20.28 -4.55
N ALA A 339 -4.38 21.30 -4.69
CA ALA A 339 -4.82 22.66 -4.93
C ALA A 339 -5.61 22.80 -6.23
N SER A 340 -5.10 22.18 -7.32
CA SER A 340 -5.81 22.14 -8.61
C SER A 340 -7.18 21.46 -8.47
N LEU A 341 -7.23 20.33 -7.75
CA LEU A 341 -8.50 19.63 -7.51
C LEU A 341 -9.44 20.48 -6.64
N ALA A 342 -8.93 21.12 -5.57
CA ALA A 342 -9.72 22.00 -4.72
C ALA A 342 -10.30 23.18 -5.50
N VAL A 343 -9.52 23.82 -6.36
CA VAL A 343 -9.99 24.91 -7.24
C VAL A 343 -11.09 24.41 -8.17
N ILE A 344 -10.94 23.23 -8.81
CA ILE A 344 -11.98 22.65 -9.65
C ILE A 344 -13.26 22.42 -8.84
N LEU A 345 -13.14 21.87 -7.62
CA LEU A 345 -14.30 21.62 -6.76
C LEU A 345 -14.94 22.90 -6.20
N LEU A 346 -14.22 24.00 -6.09
CA LEU A 346 -14.82 25.32 -5.72
C LEU A 346 -15.70 25.86 -6.85
N PHE A 347 -15.28 25.70 -8.13
CA PHE A 347 -16.08 26.13 -9.28
C PHE A 347 -17.20 25.13 -9.64
N TYR A 348 -16.93 23.84 -9.44
CA TYR A 348 -17.85 22.74 -9.76
C TYR A 348 -18.01 21.80 -8.57
N PRO A 349 -18.65 22.22 -7.47
CA PRO A 349 -18.70 21.45 -6.22
C PRO A 349 -19.39 20.09 -6.40
N THR A 350 -20.36 20.00 -7.31
CA THR A 350 -21.10 18.75 -7.58
C THR A 350 -20.44 17.82 -8.60
N LEU A 351 -19.24 18.16 -9.12
CA LEU A 351 -18.53 17.36 -10.13
C LEU A 351 -18.33 15.90 -9.70
N LEU A 352 -18.03 15.70 -8.42
CA LEU A 352 -17.85 14.36 -7.83
C LEU A 352 -19.11 13.90 -7.05
N GLY A 353 -20.23 14.62 -7.18
CA GLY A 353 -21.52 14.30 -6.59
C GLY A 353 -21.85 15.09 -5.32
N ARG A 354 -23.06 14.88 -4.80
CA ARG A 354 -23.64 15.71 -3.73
C ARG A 354 -22.87 15.61 -2.40
N ASN A 355 -22.53 14.39 -1.98
CA ASN A 355 -21.85 14.19 -0.70
C ASN A 355 -20.40 14.67 -0.72
N VAL A 356 -19.74 14.59 -1.88
CA VAL A 356 -18.40 15.18 -2.06
C VAL A 356 -18.48 16.70 -2.07
N ALA A 357 -19.59 17.28 -2.58
CA ALA A 357 -19.82 18.73 -2.58
C ALA A 357 -19.89 19.31 -1.16
N GLU A 358 -20.36 18.55 -0.16
CA GLU A 358 -20.37 18.96 1.24
C GLU A 358 -18.93 19.06 1.82
N ALA A 359 -18.04 18.16 1.40
CA ALA A 359 -16.63 18.20 1.81
C ALA A 359 -15.77 19.16 0.96
N ALA A 360 -16.23 19.56 -0.23
CA ALA A 360 -15.47 20.35 -1.21
C ALA A 360 -14.86 21.65 -0.63
N PRO A 361 -15.60 22.51 0.11
CA PRO A 361 -15.04 23.74 0.69
C PRO A 361 -13.97 23.47 1.76
N LEU A 362 -13.94 22.26 2.33
CA LEU A 362 -12.96 21.88 3.35
C LEU A 362 -11.66 21.35 2.74
N VAL A 363 -11.64 20.94 1.48
CA VAL A 363 -10.45 20.39 0.81
C VAL A 363 -9.32 21.41 0.77
N ILE A 364 -9.62 22.69 0.55
CA ILE A 364 -8.62 23.75 0.51
C ILE A 364 -7.95 23.94 1.86
N LEU A 365 -8.62 23.61 2.97
CA LEU A 365 -8.05 23.72 4.31
C LEU A 365 -6.99 22.65 4.60
N ALA A 366 -6.95 21.57 3.80
CA ALA A 366 -6.02 20.44 3.96
C ALA A 366 -4.87 20.45 2.93
N LEU A 367 -4.55 21.59 2.31
CA LEU A 367 -3.63 21.68 1.16
C LEU A 367 -2.22 21.13 1.42
N ALA A 368 -1.67 21.32 2.62
CA ALA A 368 -0.34 20.83 2.94
C ALA A 368 -0.31 19.32 3.28
N VAL A 369 -1.45 18.74 3.64
CA VAL A 369 -1.55 17.33 4.10
C VAL A 369 -0.95 16.34 3.09
N PRO A 370 -1.28 16.36 1.77
CA PRO A 370 -0.73 15.38 0.83
C PRO A 370 0.79 15.51 0.69
N GLY A 371 1.32 16.73 0.65
CA GLY A 371 2.76 16.96 0.57
C GLY A 371 3.49 16.39 1.78
N LEU A 372 3.05 16.73 2.97
CA LEU A 372 3.65 16.31 4.25
C LEU A 372 3.53 14.78 4.45
N ARG A 373 2.38 14.19 4.10
CA ARG A 373 2.16 12.74 4.18
C ARG A 373 3.07 11.98 3.21
N ASN A 374 3.15 12.41 1.94
CA ASN A 374 4.00 11.78 0.93
C ASN A 374 5.49 11.91 1.28
N LEU A 375 5.90 13.02 1.91
CA LEU A 375 7.26 13.19 2.44
C LEU A 375 7.58 12.19 3.55
N THR A 376 6.65 11.94 4.45
CA THR A 376 6.82 10.94 5.52
C THR A 376 6.96 9.52 4.94
N GLU A 377 6.16 9.18 3.91
CA GLU A 377 6.30 7.92 3.17
C GLU A 377 7.68 7.82 2.47
N TYR A 378 8.10 8.88 1.78
CA TYR A 378 9.41 8.94 1.13
C TYR A 378 10.57 8.75 2.11
N GLN A 379 10.51 9.36 3.31
CA GLN A 379 11.53 9.18 4.34
C GLN A 379 11.60 7.74 4.85
N ALA A 380 10.45 7.07 5.01
CA ALA A 380 10.42 5.64 5.32
C ALA A 380 11.04 4.79 4.20
N ASP A 381 10.87 5.19 2.94
CA ASP A 381 11.46 4.52 1.79
C ASP A 381 12.98 4.73 1.69
N LEU A 382 13.50 5.87 2.14
CA LEU A 382 14.97 6.09 2.26
C LEU A 382 15.63 5.10 3.21
N LEU A 383 14.99 4.83 4.37
CA LEU A 383 15.48 3.83 5.33
C LEU A 383 15.44 2.42 4.74
N PHE A 384 14.39 2.12 3.98
CA PHE A 384 14.28 0.85 3.25
C PHE A 384 15.39 0.70 2.21
N ALA A 385 15.64 1.75 1.41
CA ALA A 385 16.71 1.77 0.41
C ALA A 385 18.10 1.53 1.03
N ARG A 386 18.31 1.98 2.27
CA ARG A 386 19.57 1.77 3.01
C ARG A 386 19.65 0.42 3.74
N GLY A 387 18.59 -0.40 3.69
CA GLY A 387 18.53 -1.70 4.39
C GLY A 387 18.26 -1.58 5.89
N GLN A 388 17.87 -0.41 6.39
CA GLN A 388 17.57 -0.17 7.81
C GLN A 388 16.11 -0.49 8.15
N THR A 389 15.65 -1.69 7.84
CA THR A 389 14.24 -2.10 7.98
C THR A 389 13.73 -2.07 9.41
N PHE A 390 14.58 -2.42 10.39
CA PHE A 390 14.21 -2.34 11.82
C PHE A 390 13.98 -0.90 12.27
N ILE A 391 14.89 0.01 11.92
CA ILE A 391 14.76 1.42 12.27
C ILE A 391 13.53 2.03 11.58
N ARG A 392 13.26 1.63 10.33
CA ARG A 392 12.03 2.00 9.62
C ARG A 392 10.78 1.59 10.40
N ALA A 393 10.72 0.34 10.88
CA ALA A 393 9.59 -0.15 11.66
C ALA A 393 9.40 0.63 12.98
N VAL A 394 10.49 0.89 13.71
CA VAL A 394 10.47 1.70 14.93
C VAL A 394 10.00 3.13 14.64
N ASN A 395 10.53 3.77 13.60
CA ASN A 395 10.11 5.12 13.22
C ASN A 395 8.61 5.17 12.88
N LEU A 396 8.10 4.18 12.13
CA LEU A 396 6.67 4.08 11.81
C LEU A 396 5.81 3.92 13.07
N GLY A 397 6.27 3.13 14.04
CA GLY A 397 5.60 2.99 15.35
C GLY A 397 5.56 4.31 16.12
N VAL A 398 6.68 5.03 16.19
CA VAL A 398 6.76 6.36 16.84
C VAL A 398 5.84 7.37 16.15
N LEU A 399 5.81 7.37 14.81
CA LEU A 399 4.93 8.25 14.04
C LEU A 399 3.44 7.91 14.23
N ALA A 400 3.10 6.61 14.35
CA ALA A 400 1.73 6.17 14.64
C ALA A 400 1.28 6.66 16.04
N LEU A 401 2.12 6.52 17.05
CA LEU A 401 1.86 7.03 18.40
C LEU A 401 1.77 8.57 18.42
N GLY A 402 2.69 9.26 17.73
CA GLY A 402 2.68 10.70 17.58
C GLY A 402 1.41 11.20 16.89
N LYS A 403 0.98 10.51 15.80
CA LYS A 403 -0.28 10.79 15.12
C LYS A 403 -1.47 10.60 16.06
N ALA A 404 -1.51 9.50 16.82
CA ALA A 404 -2.56 9.24 17.78
C ALA A 404 -2.67 10.35 18.83
N ALA A 405 -1.55 10.75 19.43
CA ALA A 405 -1.51 11.80 20.44
C ALA A 405 -1.96 13.16 19.88
N LEU A 406 -1.36 13.58 18.76
CA LEU A 406 -1.66 14.88 18.15
C LEU A 406 -3.11 14.98 17.67
N LEU A 407 -3.60 13.94 16.99
CA LEU A 407 -4.97 13.93 16.49
C LEU A 407 -5.99 13.87 17.62
N SER A 408 -5.71 13.10 18.69
CA SER A 408 -6.55 13.09 19.90
C SER A 408 -6.59 14.46 20.59
N LEU A 409 -5.49 15.18 20.62
CA LEU A 409 -5.46 16.56 21.13
C LEU A 409 -6.32 17.50 20.28
N VAL A 410 -6.22 17.40 18.96
CA VAL A 410 -7.04 18.21 18.04
C VAL A 410 -8.52 17.92 18.25
N LEU A 411 -8.92 16.63 18.23
CA LEU A 411 -10.32 16.22 18.37
C LEU A 411 -10.93 16.55 19.74
N LYS A 412 -10.11 16.68 20.81
CA LYS A 412 -10.57 17.09 22.12
C LYS A 412 -10.72 18.61 22.27
N ASN A 413 -9.90 19.41 21.56
CA ASN A 413 -9.87 20.86 21.70
C ASN A 413 -10.74 21.59 20.68
N PHE A 414 -11.02 20.98 19.52
CA PHE A 414 -11.82 21.57 18.47
C PHE A 414 -13.09 20.76 18.25
N THR A 415 -14.23 21.44 18.15
CA THR A 415 -15.54 20.84 17.89
C THR A 415 -16.01 21.09 16.46
N GLU A 416 -15.55 22.17 15.85
CA GLU A 416 -15.92 22.51 14.47
C GLU A 416 -15.12 21.68 13.46
N THR A 417 -15.81 21.08 12.50
CA THR A 417 -15.17 20.30 11.43
C THR A 417 -14.12 21.09 10.66
N ARG A 418 -14.37 22.41 10.45
CA ARG A 418 -13.46 23.31 9.76
C ARG A 418 -12.11 23.40 10.46
N ASP A 419 -12.12 23.62 11.78
CA ASP A 419 -10.91 23.79 12.57
C ASP A 419 -10.13 22.49 12.72
N ILE A 420 -10.85 21.36 12.83
CA ILE A 420 -10.24 20.02 12.82
C ILE A 420 -9.49 19.79 11.51
N ILE A 421 -10.12 20.04 10.36
CA ILE A 421 -9.48 19.83 9.04
C ILE A 421 -8.29 20.79 8.85
N LEU A 422 -8.42 22.06 9.24
CA LEU A 422 -7.32 23.02 9.17
C LEU A 422 -6.12 22.58 10.02
N SER A 423 -6.39 22.08 11.24
CA SER A 423 -5.37 21.61 12.20
C SER A 423 -4.60 20.37 11.69
N LEU A 424 -5.14 19.62 10.73
CA LEU A 424 -4.42 18.48 10.11
C LEU A 424 -3.09 18.94 9.49
N ASN A 425 -3.02 20.13 8.91
CA ASN A 425 -1.75 20.62 8.35
C ASN A 425 -0.67 20.71 9.43
N ALA A 426 -1.01 21.20 10.63
CA ALA A 426 -0.09 21.26 11.76
C ALA A 426 0.28 19.85 12.27
N VAL A 427 -0.69 18.95 12.39
CA VAL A 427 -0.45 17.56 12.80
C VAL A 427 0.53 16.89 11.84
N PHE A 428 0.29 16.95 10.54
CA PHE A 428 1.16 16.32 9.55
C PHE A 428 2.52 17.05 9.43
N ALA A 429 2.59 18.37 9.68
CA ALA A 429 3.86 19.09 9.73
C ALA A 429 4.74 18.63 10.90
N VAL A 430 4.17 18.48 12.09
CA VAL A 430 4.89 17.94 13.27
C VAL A 430 5.35 16.51 13.00
N LEU A 431 4.49 15.66 12.42
CA LEU A 431 4.85 14.28 12.05
C LEU A 431 5.97 14.24 11.01
N TYR A 432 5.95 15.12 10.02
CA TYR A 432 7.03 15.24 9.03
C TYR A 432 8.35 15.64 9.69
N VAL A 433 8.36 16.67 10.56
CA VAL A 433 9.57 17.09 11.26
C VAL A 433 10.12 15.97 12.14
N LEU A 434 9.24 15.26 12.86
CA LEU A 434 9.62 14.09 13.66
C LEU A 434 10.23 12.99 12.77
N SER A 435 9.57 12.66 11.67
CA SER A 435 10.07 11.68 10.69
C SER A 435 11.42 12.09 10.11
N MET A 436 11.57 13.37 9.76
CA MET A 436 12.81 13.93 9.22
C MET A 436 13.97 13.77 10.21
N VAL A 437 13.76 14.15 11.47
CA VAL A 437 14.79 14.04 12.52
C VAL A 437 15.18 12.58 12.74
N LEU A 438 14.21 11.66 12.88
CA LEU A 438 14.46 10.24 13.10
C LEU A 438 15.18 9.61 11.91
N THR A 439 14.73 9.90 10.70
CA THR A 439 15.29 9.33 9.46
C THR A 439 16.69 9.82 9.20
N TYR A 440 16.94 11.11 9.32
CA TYR A 440 18.28 11.66 9.03
C TYR A 440 19.31 11.31 10.10
N ARG A 441 18.92 11.21 11.37
CA ARG A 441 19.77 10.64 12.42
C ARG A 441 20.11 9.16 12.13
N ALA A 442 19.15 8.40 11.63
CA ALA A 442 19.40 7.00 11.26
C ALA A 442 20.32 6.88 10.03
N LEU A 443 20.13 7.73 9.02
CA LEU A 443 20.97 7.75 7.83
C LEU A 443 22.41 8.22 8.10
N ALA A 444 22.65 9.03 9.14
CA ALA A 444 23.98 9.45 9.54
C ALA A 444 24.78 8.31 10.21
N ARG A 445 24.13 7.27 10.71
CA ARG A 445 24.80 6.11 11.31
C ARG A 445 25.31 5.18 10.19
N PRO A 446 26.50 4.56 10.36
CA PRO A 446 27.00 3.58 9.41
C PRO A 446 26.02 2.41 9.30
N ALA A 447 25.67 2.00 8.08
CA ALA A 447 24.84 0.83 7.86
C ALA A 447 25.58 -0.40 8.40
N LYS A 448 25.00 -1.10 9.37
CA LYS A 448 25.48 -2.43 9.73
C LYS A 448 25.24 -3.31 8.51
N ARG A 449 26.31 -3.73 7.84
CA ARG A 449 26.22 -4.77 6.80
C ARG A 449 25.74 -6.04 7.48
N VAL A 450 24.53 -6.47 7.18
CA VAL A 450 23.99 -7.78 7.54
C VAL A 450 24.40 -8.78 6.46
#